data_59c202aed41f7814a269dd304cca4b20
#
_entry.id   59c202aed41f7814a269dd304cca4b20
#
_cell.length_a   1.000
_cell.length_b   1.000
_cell.length_c   1.000
_cell.angle_alpha   90.00
_cell.angle_beta   90.00
_cell.angle_gamma   90.00
#
_symmetry.space_group_name_H-M   'P 1'
#
loop_
_entity.id
_entity.type
_entity.pdbx_description
1 polymer ?
#
loop_
_entity_poly.entity_id
_entity_poly.type
_entity_poly.pdbx_seq_one_letter_code
_entity_poly.pdbx_strand_id
1 'polypeptide(L)'
;MTDESHYMASMPSDAEIKRLHWRAHHRGTREADMLIGGFFDAHHASWSADDRALFTRLLEEQDVDIMAWAIGTAEAPEPFAGPMIDS
;
A
#
# COMPACT_ATOMS: atom_id res chain seq x y z
N MET A 1 -22.37 -21.90 -4.75
CA MET A 1 -22.40 -20.67 -5.43
C MET A 1 -21.99 -19.56 -4.58
N THR A 2 -22.75 -19.30 -3.54
CA THR A 2 -22.41 -18.23 -2.64
C THR A 2 -21.05 -18.40 -2.03
N ASP A 3 -20.66 -19.64 -1.75
CA ASP A 3 -19.35 -19.88 -1.14
C ASP A 3 -18.23 -19.46 -2.06
N GLU A 4 -18.38 -19.73 -3.33
CA GLU A 4 -17.37 -19.36 -4.28
C GLU A 4 -17.24 -17.86 -4.37
N SER A 5 -18.36 -17.17 -4.43
CA SER A 5 -18.38 -15.74 -4.51
C SER A 5 -17.77 -15.12 -3.25
N HIS A 6 -18.12 -15.68 -2.10
CA HIS A 6 -17.59 -15.22 -0.82
C HIS A 6 -16.09 -15.45 -0.73
N TYR A 7 -15.64 -16.62 -1.18
CA TYR A 7 -14.22 -16.94 -1.17
C TYR A 7 -13.44 -15.97 -2.05
N MET A 8 -13.98 -15.69 -3.23
CA MET A 8 -13.29 -14.78 -4.16
C MET A 8 -13.20 -13.37 -3.61
N ALA A 9 -14.14 -12.97 -2.78
CA ALA A 9 -14.15 -11.63 -2.22
C ALA A 9 -12.99 -11.41 -1.25
N SER A 10 -12.44 -12.48 -0.66
CA SER A 10 -11.34 -12.35 0.27
C SER A 10 -9.98 -12.34 -0.41
N MET A 11 -9.93 -12.57 -1.72
CA MET A 11 -8.69 -12.60 -2.48
C MET A 11 -8.57 -11.36 -3.35
N PRO A 12 -7.35 -10.82 -3.52
CA PRO A 12 -7.18 -9.67 -4.39
C PRO A 12 -7.41 -10.08 -5.84
N SER A 13 -8.11 -9.26 -6.59
CA SER A 13 -8.24 -9.47 -8.01
C SER A 13 -6.99 -8.94 -8.71
N ASP A 14 -6.74 -9.45 -9.93
CA ASP A 14 -5.64 -8.93 -10.72
C ASP A 14 -5.81 -7.44 -10.97
N ALA A 15 -7.03 -6.99 -11.18
CA ALA A 15 -7.28 -5.57 -11.42
C ALA A 15 -6.94 -4.73 -10.20
N GLU A 16 -7.25 -5.24 -9.01
CA GLU A 16 -6.91 -4.52 -7.78
C GLU A 16 -5.40 -4.40 -7.63
N ILE A 17 -4.69 -5.50 -7.82
CA ILE A 17 -3.24 -5.51 -7.68
C ILE A 17 -2.59 -4.60 -8.72
N LYS A 18 -3.05 -4.66 -9.96
CA LYS A 18 -2.50 -3.81 -11.01
C LYS A 18 -2.73 -2.34 -10.72
N ARG A 19 -3.90 -2.00 -10.18
CA ARG A 19 -4.21 -0.61 -9.86
C ARG A 19 -3.32 -0.11 -8.74
N LEU A 20 -3.13 -0.91 -7.69
CA LEU A 20 -2.26 -0.52 -6.59
C LEU A 20 -0.82 -0.42 -7.06
N HIS A 21 -0.37 -1.35 -7.89
CA HIS A 21 0.97 -1.32 -8.46
C HIS A 21 1.19 -0.02 -9.23
N TRP A 22 0.23 0.32 -10.09
CA TRP A 22 0.35 1.54 -10.89
C TRP A 22 0.41 2.77 -10.00
N ARG A 23 -0.49 2.86 -9.01
CA ARG A 23 -0.52 4.01 -8.12
C ARG A 23 0.76 4.11 -7.29
N ALA A 24 1.29 2.98 -6.86
CA ALA A 24 2.51 2.97 -6.04
C ALA A 24 3.73 3.39 -6.86
N HIS A 25 3.74 3.08 -8.15
CA HIS A 25 4.89 3.36 -9.02
C HIS A 25 4.78 4.66 -9.80
N HIS A 26 3.66 5.39 -9.67
CA HIS A 26 3.43 6.62 -10.43
C HIS A 26 3.02 7.73 -9.49
N ARG A 27 3.95 8.11 -8.60
CA ARG A 27 3.68 9.12 -7.59
C ARG A 27 4.00 10.53 -8.05
N GLY A 28 4.83 10.67 -9.07
CA GLY A 28 5.14 11.99 -9.61
C GLY A 28 6.60 12.37 -9.51
N THR A 29 7.37 11.73 -8.65
CA THR A 29 8.81 11.91 -8.58
C THR A 29 9.48 10.56 -8.61
N ARG A 30 10.72 10.54 -9.11
CA ARG A 30 11.46 9.29 -9.19
C ARG A 30 11.66 8.68 -7.81
N GLU A 31 12.00 9.51 -6.84
CA GLU A 31 12.28 9.03 -5.48
C GLU A 31 11.04 8.40 -4.86
N ALA A 32 9.90 9.06 -4.99
CA ALA A 32 8.66 8.52 -4.44
C ALA A 32 8.24 7.26 -5.18
N ASP A 33 8.38 7.23 -6.50
CA ASP A 33 8.07 6.05 -7.29
C ASP A 33 8.91 4.86 -6.84
N MET A 34 10.20 5.08 -6.63
CA MET A 34 11.09 4.00 -6.23
C MET A 34 10.81 3.54 -4.80
N LEU A 35 10.61 4.47 -3.88
CA LEU A 35 10.41 4.12 -2.48
C LEU A 35 9.07 3.43 -2.27
N ILE A 36 8.00 4.05 -2.73
CA ILE A 36 6.65 3.55 -2.48
C ILE A 36 6.37 2.35 -3.36
N GLY A 37 6.77 2.41 -4.63
CA GLY A 37 6.62 1.27 -5.53
C GLY A 37 7.44 0.08 -5.09
N GLY A 38 8.68 0.31 -4.64
CA GLY A 38 9.52 -0.76 -4.13
C GLY A 38 8.96 -1.40 -2.88
N PHE A 39 8.37 -0.59 -1.99
CA PHE A 39 7.73 -1.11 -0.80
C PHE A 39 6.55 -2.03 -1.18
N PHE A 40 5.74 -1.59 -2.13
CA PHE A 40 4.64 -2.41 -2.60
C PHE A 40 5.14 -3.73 -3.18
N ASP A 41 6.15 -3.65 -4.05
CA ASP A 41 6.67 -4.85 -4.70
C ASP A 41 7.23 -5.85 -3.69
N ALA A 42 7.86 -5.35 -2.64
CA ALA A 42 8.51 -6.22 -1.66
C ALA A 42 7.50 -6.88 -0.73
N HIS A 43 6.35 -6.26 -0.49
CA HIS A 43 5.49 -6.68 0.63
C HIS A 43 4.08 -7.09 0.24
N HIS A 44 3.57 -6.68 -0.93
CA HIS A 44 2.14 -6.84 -1.21
C HIS A 44 1.69 -8.29 -1.22
N ALA A 45 2.56 -9.21 -1.58
CA ALA A 45 2.17 -10.62 -1.68
C ALA A 45 1.78 -11.21 -0.33
N SER A 46 2.28 -10.63 0.77
CA SER A 46 1.99 -11.12 2.10
C SER A 46 0.86 -10.36 2.80
N TRP A 47 0.27 -9.38 2.13
CA TRP A 47 -0.73 -8.53 2.76
C TRP A 47 -2.09 -9.20 2.83
N SER A 48 -2.77 -8.97 3.95
CA SER A 48 -4.18 -9.30 4.11
C SER A 48 -5.04 -8.26 3.40
N ALA A 49 -6.35 -8.52 3.38
CA ALA A 49 -7.28 -7.53 2.83
C ALA A 49 -7.21 -6.21 3.61
N ASP A 50 -7.03 -6.30 4.93
CA ASP A 50 -6.90 -5.10 5.76
C ASP A 50 -5.63 -4.34 5.42
N ASP A 51 -4.54 -5.05 5.17
CA ASP A 51 -3.29 -4.41 4.79
C ASP A 51 -3.42 -3.69 3.46
N ARG A 52 -4.08 -4.31 2.48
CA ARG A 52 -4.29 -3.68 1.19
C ARG A 52 -5.17 -2.43 1.31
N ALA A 53 -6.18 -2.51 2.16
CA ALA A 53 -7.04 -1.35 2.38
C ALA A 53 -6.26 -0.21 3.05
N LEU A 54 -5.40 -0.55 3.99
CA LEU A 54 -4.58 0.46 4.65
C LEU A 54 -3.60 1.10 3.66
N PHE A 55 -2.97 0.29 2.82
CA PHE A 55 -2.05 0.82 1.81
C PHE A 55 -2.80 1.71 0.82
N THR A 56 -4.00 1.31 0.43
CA THR A 56 -4.82 2.14 -0.46
C THR A 56 -5.06 3.51 0.15
N ARG A 57 -5.36 3.56 1.45
CA ARG A 57 -5.56 4.83 2.15
C ARG A 57 -4.26 5.61 2.23
N LEU A 58 -3.15 4.92 2.43
CA LEU A 58 -1.84 5.59 2.48
C LEU A 58 -1.54 6.28 1.16
N LEU A 59 -1.92 5.67 0.04
CA LEU A 59 -1.68 6.26 -1.27
C LEU A 59 -2.46 7.54 -1.50
N GLU A 60 -3.45 7.84 -0.65
CA GLU A 60 -4.17 9.11 -0.72
C GLU A 60 -3.39 10.26 -0.08
N GLU A 61 -2.36 9.94 0.71
CA GLU A 61 -1.56 10.95 1.37
C GLU A 61 -0.54 11.55 0.41
N GLN A 62 0.04 12.68 0.79
CA GLN A 62 1.02 13.33 -0.06
C GLN A 62 2.35 12.60 0.04
N ASP A 63 3.08 12.57 -1.06
CA ASP A 63 4.33 11.82 -1.13
C ASP A 63 5.34 12.28 -0.09
N VAL A 64 5.43 13.57 0.14
CA VAL A 64 6.39 14.10 1.10
C VAL A 64 6.12 13.56 2.50
N ASP A 65 4.84 13.41 2.85
CA ASP A 65 4.47 12.87 4.14
C ASP A 65 4.77 11.39 4.23
N ILE A 66 4.40 10.63 3.19
CA ILE A 66 4.65 9.19 3.17
C ILE A 66 6.14 8.92 3.29
N MET A 67 6.95 9.66 2.55
CA MET A 67 8.39 9.46 2.57
C MET A 67 8.99 9.81 3.92
N ALA A 68 8.50 10.89 4.54
CA ALA A 68 8.98 11.27 5.86
C ALA A 68 8.67 10.18 6.89
N TRP A 69 7.49 9.59 6.81
CA TRP A 69 7.11 8.50 7.72
C TRP A 69 7.97 7.27 7.48
N ALA A 70 8.21 6.95 6.21
CA ALA A 70 8.96 5.74 5.87
C ALA A 70 10.41 5.82 6.31
N ILE A 71 11.03 6.99 6.21
CA ILE A 71 12.44 7.15 6.58
C ILE A 71 12.61 7.65 8.02
N GLY A 72 11.52 7.90 8.72
CA GLY A 72 11.57 8.19 10.15
C GLY A 72 11.82 9.63 10.52
N THR A 73 11.72 10.57 9.58
CA THR A 73 11.91 11.99 9.90
C THR A 73 10.66 12.63 10.47
N ALA A 74 9.52 11.92 10.40
CA ALA A 74 8.28 12.35 11.02
C ALA A 74 7.52 11.10 11.46
N GLU A 75 6.70 11.24 12.51
CA GLU A 75 5.90 10.12 12.98
C GLU A 75 4.64 9.98 12.15
N ALA A 76 4.34 8.76 11.74
CA ALA A 76 3.11 8.49 11.00
C ALA A 76 1.92 8.60 11.95
N PRO A 77 0.85 9.28 11.54
CA PRO A 77 -0.37 9.34 12.36
C PRO A 77 -1.14 8.03 12.26
N GLU A 78 -2.04 7.81 13.22
CA GLU A 78 -2.97 6.72 13.06
C GLU A 78 -3.86 6.99 11.84
N PRO A 79 -4.21 5.98 11.10
CA PRO A 79 -3.96 4.55 11.30
C PRO A 79 -2.67 4.03 10.68
N PHE A 80 -1.79 4.90 10.20
CA PHE A 80 -0.61 4.47 9.44
C PHE A 80 0.56 4.07 10.32
N ALA A 81 0.55 4.51 11.59
CA ALA A 81 1.59 4.10 12.52
C ALA A 81 1.47 2.61 12.79
N GLY A 82 2.59 1.90 12.78
CA GLY A 82 2.58 0.48 13.06
C GLY A 82 3.45 -0.30 12.10
N PRO A 83 3.27 -1.62 12.05
CA PRO A 83 4.19 -2.49 11.32
C PRO A 83 4.34 -2.17 9.84
N MET A 84 3.29 -1.70 9.19
CA MET A 84 3.38 -1.42 7.76
C MET A 84 4.40 -0.32 7.47
N ILE A 85 4.32 0.78 8.20
CA ILE A 85 5.25 1.89 7.99
C ILE A 85 6.62 1.56 8.58
N ASP A 86 6.64 0.83 9.68
CA ASP A 86 7.89 0.52 10.37
C ASP A 86 8.69 -0.60 9.72
N SER A 87 8.11 -1.27 8.75
CA SER A 87 8.79 -2.40 8.07
C SER A 87 10.03 -1.98 7.24
#